data_17b92d7b06ca12b903a67ad7aa243421
#
_entry.id   17b92d7b06ca12b903a67ad7aa243421
#
_cell.length_a   1.000
_cell.length_b   1.000
_cell.length_c   1.000
_cell.angle_alpha   90.00
_cell.angle_beta   90.00
_cell.angle_gamma   90.00
#
_symmetry.space_group_name_H-M   'P 1'
#
loop_
_entity.id
_entity.type
_entity.pdbx_description
1 polymer ?
#
loop_
_entity_poly.entity_id
_entity_poly.type
_entity_poly.pdbx_seq_one_letter_code
_entity_poly.pdbx_strand_id
1 'polypeptide(L)'
;MNDQQFEQSDIRSQKANMMNSLTSRSIKRTLPIWLDNSFKSLLIVVMVFSISLARAAEPIIQEPTFSNEVVRVLQEKCQRCHQPGGIGPMPLETYEQARAWAPRIKENVRRRIMPPWHLDPTIGIQEYKNDFSLSEEQIQILVAWADNGAPEGDPADLPLPAEWPNWLEWELEPDLGTPDMVFESGPIAVRAEGGDFWPSIDVEWPALEKPRYLKAAEIRNTIKGRGALHHNNIRLDLEEGPSGRVVGAGAGKRWDYFGEDTGILFDVGPGVVNFGAHYFPIGVEFEDNIEVAFWFHPEDDPPETVASVEIHHLIDQFDPGQPRARDILIPPHGTQTMYRTWVLDEPVMLNSYRGHMHLHGIAMSIEVIWPGRVRDYYGPGANRRDVIASINNYNHNWQTSFVFADDARPILPAGTAIVMRTHFDNTENNPLSIDPDQWVVFGGRSVDAMSHFHVSVTYLEKDEYDSLLLTRLNQLSKRK
;
A
#
# COMPACT_ATOMS: atom_id res chain seq x y z
N MET A 1 -31.85 42.97 24.71
CA MET A 1 -33.07 42.94 23.90
C MET A 1 -32.96 44.07 22.89
N ASN A 2 -33.19 43.77 21.62
CA ASN A 2 -33.09 44.60 20.41
C ASN A 2 -31.67 44.73 19.84
N ASP A 3 -31.41 43.92 18.81
CA ASP A 3 -30.70 44.28 17.56
C ASP A 3 -30.55 43.12 16.59
N GLN A 4 -31.11 41.95 16.87
CA GLN A 4 -31.00 40.79 15.96
C GLN A 4 -32.29 40.45 15.17
N GLN A 5 -33.35 41.25 15.26
CA GLN A 5 -34.60 40.98 14.54
C GLN A 5 -34.80 41.83 13.28
N PHE A 6 -33.93 42.79 12.97
CA PHE A 6 -34.10 43.68 11.81
C PHE A 6 -33.38 43.19 10.54
N GLU A 7 -32.40 42.31 10.63
CA GLU A 7 -31.66 41.84 9.46
C GLU A 7 -32.26 40.61 8.75
N GLN A 8 -33.20 39.89 9.37
CA GLN A 8 -33.83 38.73 8.75
C GLN A 8 -35.08 39.03 7.89
N SER A 9 -35.63 40.23 7.94
CA SER A 9 -36.80 40.62 7.13
C SER A 9 -36.43 41.12 5.72
N ASP A 10 -35.24 41.65 5.54
CA ASP A 10 -34.79 42.20 4.23
C ASP A 10 -34.30 41.16 3.23
N ILE A 11 -33.79 40.04 3.72
CA ILE A 11 -33.31 38.94 2.86
C ILE A 11 -34.47 38.11 2.26
N ARG A 12 -35.64 38.12 2.90
CA ARG A 12 -36.81 37.40 2.36
C ARG A 12 -37.56 38.18 1.28
N SER A 13 -37.51 39.52 1.30
CA SER A 13 -38.20 40.36 0.31
C SER A 13 -37.44 40.43 -1.02
N GLN A 14 -36.11 40.33 -1.01
CA GLN A 14 -35.29 40.33 -2.25
C GLN A 14 -35.33 39.00 -2.99
N LYS A 15 -35.58 37.87 -2.32
CA LYS A 15 -35.74 36.55 -2.98
C LYS A 15 -37.08 36.37 -3.67
N ALA A 16 -38.13 37.04 -3.23
CA ALA A 16 -39.49 36.96 -3.84
C ALA A 16 -39.57 37.74 -5.17
N ASN A 17 -38.81 38.81 -5.31
CA ASN A 17 -38.86 39.65 -6.52
C ASN A 17 -37.99 39.15 -7.65
N MET A 18 -37.09 38.21 -7.41
CA MET A 18 -36.20 37.65 -8.45
C MET A 18 -36.79 36.38 -9.11
N MET A 19 -37.80 35.76 -8.53
CA MET A 19 -38.48 34.57 -9.08
C MET A 19 -39.68 34.89 -9.99
N ASN A 20 -40.17 36.14 -10.03
CA ASN A 20 -41.32 36.52 -10.86
C ASN A 20 -40.99 37.20 -12.21
N SER A 21 -39.73 37.31 -12.59
CA SER A 21 -39.33 37.95 -13.84
C SER A 21 -38.93 37.00 -14.98
N LEU A 22 -39.03 35.68 -14.78
CA LEU A 22 -38.60 34.66 -15.78
C LEU A 22 -39.74 33.85 -16.42
N THR A 23 -40.98 34.21 -16.22
CA THR A 23 -42.11 33.56 -16.91
C THR A 23 -42.93 34.55 -17.71
N SER A 24 -42.48 34.92 -18.93
CA SER A 24 -43.30 35.17 -20.09
C SER A 24 -42.46 35.76 -21.26
N ARG A 25 -41.99 34.91 -22.14
CA ARG A 25 -41.89 35.25 -23.59
C ARG A 25 -41.84 33.95 -24.38
N SER A 26 -43.04 33.50 -24.72
CA SER A 26 -43.26 32.50 -25.80
C SER A 26 -42.99 33.18 -27.13
N ILE A 27 -41.91 32.78 -27.81
CA ILE A 27 -41.73 33.11 -29.23
C ILE A 27 -41.98 31.84 -30.02
N LYS A 28 -43.18 31.76 -30.60
CA LYS A 28 -43.50 30.81 -31.70
C LYS A 28 -42.75 31.25 -32.94
N ARG A 29 -41.68 30.52 -33.29
CA ARG A 29 -41.14 30.53 -34.67
C ARG A 29 -41.44 29.18 -35.30
N THR A 30 -42.42 29.18 -36.20
CA THR A 30 -42.68 28.13 -37.17
C THR A 30 -41.59 28.17 -38.25
N LEU A 31 -40.76 27.13 -38.30
CA LEU A 31 -39.89 26.85 -39.46
C LEU A 31 -40.58 25.80 -40.34
N PRO A 32 -40.51 25.94 -41.67
CA PRO A 32 -41.18 25.01 -42.56
C PRO A 32 -40.48 23.66 -42.63
N ILE A 33 -41.30 22.61 -42.53
CA ILE A 33 -40.89 21.22 -42.71
C ILE A 33 -40.68 20.98 -44.19
N TRP A 34 -39.44 20.95 -44.67
CA TRP A 34 -39.02 20.26 -45.88
C TRP A 34 -37.53 19.85 -45.68
N LEU A 35 -37.31 18.74 -44.99
CA LEU A 35 -36.08 17.99 -45.08
C LEU A 35 -36.43 16.60 -45.59
N ASP A 36 -36.00 16.40 -46.82
CA ASP A 36 -36.14 15.18 -47.58
C ASP A 36 -35.62 13.97 -46.76
N ASN A 37 -36.39 12.87 -46.79
CA ASN A 37 -36.07 11.63 -46.08
C ASN A 37 -34.72 11.00 -46.47
N SER A 38 -34.16 11.40 -47.60
CA SER A 38 -32.85 10.98 -48.10
C SER A 38 -31.68 11.49 -47.22
N PHE A 39 -31.81 12.66 -46.60
CA PHE A 39 -30.76 13.22 -45.72
C PHE A 39 -30.74 12.59 -44.33
N LYS A 40 -31.91 12.15 -43.84
CA LYS A 40 -31.98 11.46 -42.53
C LYS A 40 -31.36 10.05 -42.60
N SER A 41 -31.53 9.36 -43.70
CA SER A 41 -30.95 8.04 -43.96
C SER A 41 -29.43 8.12 -44.10
N LEU A 42 -28.90 9.19 -44.72
CA LEU A 42 -27.45 9.40 -44.87
C LEU A 42 -26.78 9.75 -43.52
N LEU A 43 -27.42 10.55 -42.66
CA LEU A 43 -26.92 10.89 -41.34
C LEU A 43 -26.90 9.69 -40.38
N ILE A 44 -27.89 8.82 -40.44
CA ILE A 44 -27.94 7.59 -39.63
C ILE A 44 -26.88 6.59 -40.11
N VAL A 45 -26.66 6.45 -41.41
CA VAL A 45 -25.62 5.57 -41.97
C VAL A 45 -24.23 6.08 -41.62
N VAL A 46 -23.98 7.40 -41.70
CA VAL A 46 -22.68 7.99 -41.28
C VAL A 46 -22.46 7.85 -39.78
N MET A 47 -23.52 8.02 -38.95
CA MET A 47 -23.40 7.85 -37.48
C MET A 47 -23.18 6.38 -37.08
N VAL A 48 -23.84 5.42 -37.76
CA VAL A 48 -23.62 3.99 -37.51
C VAL A 48 -22.24 3.55 -38.01
N PHE A 49 -21.75 4.10 -39.14
CA PHE A 49 -20.39 3.84 -39.62
C PHE A 49 -19.31 4.48 -38.73
N SER A 50 -19.56 5.68 -38.17
CA SER A 50 -18.63 6.33 -37.24
C SER A 50 -18.55 5.61 -35.90
N ILE A 51 -19.64 4.99 -35.44
CA ILE A 51 -19.66 4.18 -34.22
C ILE A 51 -18.95 2.83 -34.47
N SER A 52 -19.00 2.29 -35.68
CA SER A 52 -18.31 1.05 -36.06
C SER A 52 -16.79 1.26 -36.26
N LEU A 53 -16.30 2.48 -36.54
CA LEU A 53 -14.88 2.79 -36.68
C LEU A 53 -14.22 3.21 -35.36
N ALA A 54 -15.00 3.51 -34.32
CA ALA A 54 -14.51 3.83 -32.99
C ALA A 54 -14.39 2.61 -32.05
N ARG A 55 -14.67 1.41 -32.57
CA ARG A 55 -14.21 0.20 -31.89
C ARG A 55 -12.73 0.12 -32.17
N ALA A 56 -11.93 0.67 -31.22
CA ALA A 56 -10.51 0.40 -31.18
C ALA A 56 -10.35 -1.11 -31.40
N ALA A 57 -9.59 -1.50 -32.43
CA ALA A 57 -9.20 -2.90 -32.59
C ALA A 57 -8.60 -3.31 -31.23
N GLU A 58 -9.29 -4.18 -30.51
CA GLU A 58 -8.65 -4.87 -29.40
C GLU A 58 -7.35 -5.44 -29.99
N PRO A 59 -6.21 -5.22 -29.34
CA PRO A 59 -4.97 -5.79 -29.85
C PRO A 59 -5.25 -7.28 -30.00
N ILE A 60 -5.10 -7.80 -31.23
CA ILE A 60 -5.12 -9.23 -31.49
C ILE A 60 -3.94 -9.74 -30.66
N ILE A 61 -4.22 -10.28 -29.47
CA ILE A 61 -3.21 -10.93 -28.64
C ILE A 61 -2.81 -12.14 -29.52
N GLN A 62 -1.66 -12.04 -30.18
CA GLN A 62 -1.01 -13.20 -30.75
C GLN A 62 -0.96 -14.22 -29.63
N GLU A 63 -1.13 -15.51 -29.94
CA GLU A 63 -1.06 -16.56 -28.93
C GLU A 63 0.27 -16.42 -28.17
N PRO A 64 0.25 -15.97 -26.89
CA PRO A 64 1.50 -15.65 -26.19
C PRO A 64 2.29 -16.93 -25.97
N THR A 65 3.61 -16.81 -26.09
CA THR A 65 4.54 -17.90 -25.85
C THR A 65 5.44 -17.62 -24.65
N PHE A 66 6.00 -18.67 -24.05
CA PHE A 66 6.92 -18.49 -22.93
C PHE A 66 8.13 -17.65 -23.32
N SER A 67 8.78 -18.01 -24.44
CA SER A 67 10.04 -17.40 -24.87
C SER A 67 9.92 -15.92 -25.22
N ASN A 68 8.73 -15.45 -25.60
CA ASN A 68 8.54 -14.05 -25.98
C ASN A 68 7.87 -13.22 -24.84
N GLU A 69 6.56 -13.35 -24.64
CA GLU A 69 5.83 -12.45 -23.74
C GLU A 69 5.90 -12.89 -22.28
N VAL A 70 5.71 -14.21 -22.04
CA VAL A 70 5.48 -14.71 -20.67
C VAL A 70 6.72 -14.60 -19.81
N VAL A 71 7.89 -14.96 -20.33
CA VAL A 71 9.14 -14.91 -19.56
C VAL A 71 9.46 -13.48 -19.11
N ARG A 72 9.13 -12.46 -19.92
CA ARG A 72 9.36 -11.05 -19.58
C ARG A 72 8.47 -10.61 -18.41
N VAL A 73 7.20 -11.03 -18.43
CA VAL A 73 6.29 -10.78 -17.29
C VAL A 73 6.79 -11.51 -16.04
N LEU A 74 7.23 -12.77 -16.18
CA LEU A 74 7.75 -13.53 -15.06
C LEU A 74 9.03 -12.91 -14.48
N GLN A 75 9.96 -12.45 -15.33
CA GLN A 75 11.16 -11.74 -14.90
C GLN A 75 10.81 -10.46 -14.16
N GLU A 76 9.93 -9.65 -14.70
CA GLU A 76 9.57 -8.36 -14.10
C GLU A 76 8.82 -8.49 -12.77
N LYS A 77 7.89 -9.44 -12.66
CA LYS A 77 6.88 -9.46 -11.59
C LYS A 77 6.92 -10.68 -10.67
N CYS A 78 7.62 -11.75 -11.02
CA CYS A 78 7.51 -13.04 -10.32
C CYS A 78 8.86 -13.60 -9.84
N GLN A 79 9.89 -13.57 -10.70
CA GLN A 79 11.14 -14.31 -10.47
C GLN A 79 11.94 -13.76 -9.28
N ARG A 80 11.78 -12.47 -8.91
CA ARG A 80 12.40 -11.95 -7.69
C ARG A 80 12.12 -12.83 -6.46
N CYS A 81 10.90 -13.39 -6.37
CA CYS A 81 10.51 -14.30 -5.30
C CYS A 81 10.56 -15.76 -5.72
N HIS A 82 10.22 -16.07 -7.00
CA HIS A 82 10.14 -17.41 -7.55
C HIS A 82 11.44 -17.79 -8.30
N GLN A 83 12.54 -17.89 -7.57
CA GLN A 83 13.86 -18.31 -8.01
C GLN A 83 14.44 -19.36 -7.06
N PRO A 84 15.49 -20.11 -7.44
CA PRO A 84 16.16 -21.02 -6.53
C PRO A 84 16.65 -20.29 -5.27
N GLY A 85 16.25 -20.78 -4.10
CA GLY A 85 16.52 -20.07 -2.84
C GLY A 85 15.65 -18.84 -2.60
N GLY A 86 14.74 -18.45 -3.48
CA GLY A 86 13.74 -17.40 -3.27
C GLY A 86 12.69 -17.77 -2.23
N ILE A 87 11.84 -16.80 -1.81
CA ILE A 87 10.76 -17.05 -0.85
C ILE A 87 9.59 -17.78 -1.49
N GLY A 88 9.43 -17.69 -2.83
CA GLY A 88 8.41 -18.44 -3.55
C GLY A 88 8.69 -19.95 -3.48
N PRO A 89 7.64 -20.79 -3.32
CA PRO A 89 7.81 -22.22 -3.10
C PRO A 89 8.36 -22.99 -4.31
N MET A 90 8.37 -22.37 -5.50
CA MET A 90 8.87 -22.96 -6.73
C MET A 90 9.54 -21.90 -7.59
N PRO A 91 10.64 -22.21 -8.32
CA PRO A 91 11.21 -21.30 -9.28
C PRO A 91 10.35 -21.20 -10.55
N LEU A 92 10.41 -20.04 -11.23
CA LEU A 92 9.71 -19.76 -12.49
C LEU A 92 10.70 -19.17 -13.53
N GLU A 93 11.91 -19.70 -13.60
CA GLU A 93 12.99 -19.18 -14.46
C GLU A 93 13.01 -19.85 -15.83
N THR A 94 12.64 -21.14 -15.90
CA THR A 94 12.66 -21.90 -17.16
C THR A 94 11.26 -22.24 -17.63
N TYR A 95 11.17 -22.58 -18.92
CA TYR A 95 9.92 -23.01 -19.52
C TYR A 95 9.29 -24.21 -18.78
N GLU A 96 10.08 -25.23 -18.47
CA GLU A 96 9.59 -26.42 -17.79
C GLU A 96 9.04 -26.11 -16.40
N GLN A 97 9.75 -25.23 -15.68
CA GLN A 97 9.30 -24.76 -14.37
C GLN A 97 7.96 -24.01 -14.48
N ALA A 98 7.88 -23.02 -15.35
CA ALA A 98 6.68 -22.20 -15.51
C ALA A 98 5.50 -23.01 -16.05
N ARG A 99 5.72 -23.89 -17.05
CA ARG A 99 4.69 -24.74 -17.64
C ARG A 99 4.05 -25.66 -16.63
N ALA A 100 4.84 -26.25 -15.73
CA ALA A 100 4.33 -27.13 -14.68
C ALA A 100 3.30 -26.43 -13.77
N TRP A 101 3.42 -25.12 -13.63
CA TRP A 101 2.56 -24.30 -12.77
C TRP A 101 1.54 -23.43 -13.55
N ALA A 102 1.49 -23.52 -14.87
CA ALA A 102 0.65 -22.66 -15.70
C ALA A 102 -0.82 -22.56 -15.24
N PRO A 103 -1.52 -23.67 -14.87
CA PRO A 103 -2.89 -23.58 -14.37
C PRO A 103 -3.00 -22.80 -13.06
N ARG A 104 -2.01 -22.91 -12.17
CA ARG A 104 -1.97 -22.20 -10.89
C ARG A 104 -1.58 -20.72 -11.08
N ILE A 105 -0.63 -20.43 -11.97
CA ILE A 105 -0.29 -19.06 -12.38
C ILE A 105 -1.56 -18.36 -12.87
N LYS A 106 -2.26 -18.93 -13.84
CA LYS A 106 -3.54 -18.40 -14.35
C LYS A 106 -4.53 -18.07 -13.26
N GLU A 107 -4.81 -19.03 -12.37
CA GLU A 107 -5.81 -18.85 -11.30
C GLU A 107 -5.38 -17.74 -10.32
N ASN A 108 -4.13 -17.74 -9.90
CA ASN A 108 -3.64 -16.76 -8.94
C ASN A 108 -3.56 -15.34 -9.50
N VAL A 109 -3.15 -15.16 -10.77
CA VAL A 109 -3.10 -13.82 -11.37
C VAL A 109 -4.49 -13.28 -11.68
N ARG A 110 -5.43 -14.12 -12.13
CA ARG A 110 -6.84 -13.72 -12.34
C ARG A 110 -7.49 -13.22 -11.05
N ARG A 111 -7.21 -13.88 -9.94
CA ARG A 111 -7.72 -13.51 -8.61
C ARG A 111 -6.88 -12.42 -7.93
N ARG A 112 -5.82 -11.92 -8.57
CA ARG A 112 -4.87 -10.96 -7.99
C ARG A 112 -4.30 -11.40 -6.63
N ILE A 113 -4.11 -12.73 -6.46
CA ILE A 113 -3.42 -13.31 -5.31
C ILE A 113 -1.91 -13.19 -5.50
N MET A 114 -1.45 -13.33 -6.75
CA MET A 114 -0.05 -13.18 -7.15
C MET A 114 0.09 -12.19 -8.32
N PRO A 115 1.09 -11.32 -8.27
CA PRO A 115 1.94 -11.01 -7.12
C PRO A 115 1.12 -10.54 -5.92
N PRO A 116 1.64 -10.65 -4.68
CA PRO A 116 0.89 -10.29 -3.47
C PRO A 116 0.82 -8.76 -3.27
N TRP A 117 0.18 -8.10 -4.19
CA TRP A 117 -0.13 -6.67 -4.19
C TRP A 117 -1.62 -6.49 -3.93
N HIS A 118 -1.97 -6.19 -2.68
CA HIS A 118 -3.35 -6.32 -2.18
C HIS A 118 -4.17 -5.03 -2.32
N LEU A 119 -3.64 -3.98 -2.96
CA LEU A 119 -4.38 -2.75 -3.21
C LEU A 119 -5.48 -2.98 -4.25
N ASP A 120 -6.60 -2.32 -4.05
CA ASP A 120 -7.64 -2.21 -5.07
C ASP A 120 -7.13 -1.33 -6.21
N PRO A 121 -7.04 -1.84 -7.45
CA PRO A 121 -6.48 -1.08 -8.56
C PRO A 121 -7.38 0.07 -9.05
N THR A 122 -8.57 0.23 -8.47
CA THR A 122 -9.57 1.22 -8.88
C THR A 122 -9.90 2.26 -7.82
N ILE A 123 -9.36 2.10 -6.60
CA ILE A 123 -9.68 2.93 -5.44
C ILE A 123 -8.42 3.57 -4.86
N GLY A 124 -8.49 4.88 -4.65
CA GLY A 124 -7.40 5.64 -4.03
C GLY A 124 -6.27 5.98 -4.99
N ILE A 125 -5.12 6.28 -4.42
CA ILE A 125 -3.89 6.59 -5.16
C ILE A 125 -3.30 5.32 -5.72
N GLN A 126 -2.85 5.34 -6.98
CA GLN A 126 -2.31 4.17 -7.68
C GLN A 126 -0.81 4.30 -7.98
N GLU A 127 -0.20 5.44 -7.70
CA GLU A 127 1.20 5.71 -8.02
C GLU A 127 2.09 5.38 -6.81
N TYR A 128 2.76 4.21 -6.89
CA TYR A 128 3.68 3.71 -5.86
C TYR A 128 5.07 3.43 -6.44
N LYS A 129 6.13 3.72 -5.68
CA LYS A 129 7.53 3.44 -6.07
C LYS A 129 7.82 1.94 -6.18
N ASN A 130 7.18 1.15 -5.35
CA ASN A 130 7.41 -0.28 -5.24
C ASN A 130 6.23 -1.11 -5.76
N ASP A 131 5.53 -0.64 -6.80
CA ASP A 131 4.41 -1.35 -7.42
C ASP A 131 4.90 -2.52 -8.27
N PHE A 132 4.64 -3.73 -7.78
CA PHE A 132 4.86 -4.96 -8.52
C PHE A 132 3.55 -5.66 -8.94
N SER A 133 2.44 -4.94 -8.93
CA SER A 133 1.17 -5.45 -9.48
C SER A 133 1.27 -5.77 -10.96
N LEU A 134 0.35 -6.60 -11.43
CA LEU A 134 0.20 -6.88 -12.86
C LEU A 134 -0.78 -5.90 -13.49
N SER A 135 -0.43 -5.39 -14.67
CA SER A 135 -1.39 -4.72 -15.54
C SER A 135 -2.44 -5.71 -16.07
N GLU A 136 -3.57 -5.19 -16.54
CA GLU A 136 -4.59 -6.04 -17.18
C GLU A 136 -4.04 -6.78 -18.38
N GLU A 137 -3.15 -6.16 -19.16
CA GLU A 137 -2.48 -6.78 -20.31
C GLU A 137 -1.57 -7.93 -19.85
N GLN A 138 -0.76 -7.74 -18.81
CA GLN A 138 0.09 -8.81 -18.26
C GLN A 138 -0.75 -9.98 -17.73
N ILE A 139 -1.88 -9.71 -17.08
CA ILE A 139 -2.81 -10.76 -16.65
C ILE A 139 -3.37 -11.52 -17.86
N GLN A 140 -3.80 -10.82 -18.92
CA GLN A 140 -4.32 -11.46 -20.11
C GLN A 140 -3.27 -12.32 -20.81
N ILE A 141 -2.01 -11.88 -20.91
CA ILE A 141 -0.90 -12.65 -21.46
C ILE A 141 -0.74 -13.97 -20.69
N LEU A 142 -0.63 -13.93 -19.37
CA LEU A 142 -0.44 -15.13 -18.54
C LEU A 142 -1.65 -16.09 -18.62
N VAL A 143 -2.84 -15.54 -18.63
CA VAL A 143 -4.09 -16.32 -18.73
C VAL A 143 -4.21 -16.99 -20.11
N ALA A 144 -4.01 -16.23 -21.19
CA ALA A 144 -4.08 -16.76 -22.55
C ALA A 144 -3.01 -17.82 -22.81
N TRP A 145 -1.78 -17.60 -22.34
CA TRP A 145 -0.73 -18.60 -22.40
C TRP A 145 -1.11 -19.93 -21.77
N ALA A 146 -1.63 -19.88 -20.55
CA ALA A 146 -2.04 -21.09 -19.83
C ALA A 146 -3.25 -21.77 -20.49
N ASP A 147 -4.21 -21.00 -21.05
CA ASP A 147 -5.39 -21.53 -21.77
C ASP A 147 -5.04 -22.18 -23.10
N ASN A 148 -3.99 -21.69 -23.77
CA ASN A 148 -3.50 -22.24 -25.04
C ASN A 148 -2.55 -23.43 -24.87
N GLY A 149 -2.48 -24.03 -23.66
CA GLY A 149 -1.67 -25.20 -23.38
C GLY A 149 -0.20 -24.88 -23.06
N ALA A 150 0.06 -23.63 -22.70
CA ALA A 150 1.38 -23.12 -22.30
C ALA A 150 2.49 -23.40 -23.35
N PRO A 151 2.38 -22.85 -24.58
CA PRO A 151 3.39 -23.06 -25.62
C PRO A 151 4.73 -22.42 -25.26
N GLU A 152 5.84 -23.09 -25.68
CA GLU A 152 7.21 -22.62 -25.43
C GLU A 152 7.59 -21.41 -26.29
N GLY A 153 7.28 -21.46 -27.57
CA GLY A 153 7.72 -20.47 -28.55
C GLY A 153 9.13 -20.76 -29.12
N ASP A 154 9.71 -19.79 -29.79
CA ASP A 154 11.05 -19.91 -30.34
C ASP A 154 12.09 -19.57 -29.25
N PRO A 155 13.02 -20.48 -28.93
CA PRO A 155 14.11 -20.19 -27.98
C PRO A 155 14.98 -18.98 -28.33
N ALA A 156 14.99 -18.58 -29.60
CA ALA A 156 15.75 -17.40 -30.06
C ALA A 156 15.12 -16.06 -29.53
N ASP A 157 13.86 -16.08 -29.10
CA ASP A 157 13.16 -14.92 -28.56
C ASP A 157 13.39 -14.72 -27.05
N LEU A 158 14.06 -15.68 -26.38
CA LEU A 158 14.34 -15.60 -24.95
C LEU A 158 15.19 -14.36 -24.62
N PRO A 159 14.76 -13.55 -23.64
CA PRO A 159 15.62 -12.52 -23.08
C PRO A 159 16.79 -13.13 -22.31
N LEU A 160 17.78 -12.30 -22.00
CA LEU A 160 18.82 -12.70 -21.05
C LEU A 160 18.14 -13.07 -19.70
N PRO A 161 18.66 -14.10 -19.00
CA PRO A 161 18.21 -14.40 -17.65
C PRO A 161 18.28 -13.15 -16.75
N ALA A 162 17.30 -12.98 -15.90
CA ALA A 162 17.35 -11.93 -14.87
C ALA A 162 18.35 -12.34 -13.78
N GLU A 163 19.13 -11.37 -13.31
CA GLU A 163 20.00 -11.55 -12.15
C GLU A 163 19.28 -11.03 -10.91
N TRP A 164 19.18 -11.87 -9.90
CA TRP A 164 18.52 -11.52 -8.64
C TRP A 164 19.53 -11.46 -7.51
N PRO A 165 19.39 -10.52 -6.56
CA PRO A 165 20.26 -10.45 -5.40
C PRO A 165 20.27 -11.78 -4.64
N ASN A 166 21.46 -12.20 -4.21
CA ASN A 166 21.59 -13.31 -3.30
C ASN A 166 20.98 -12.91 -1.94
N TRP A 167 20.11 -13.75 -1.40
CA TRP A 167 19.47 -13.46 -0.12
C TRP A 167 20.41 -13.34 1.08
N LEU A 168 21.61 -13.85 0.96
CA LEU A 168 22.66 -13.72 1.98
C LEU A 168 23.52 -12.45 1.79
N GLU A 169 23.23 -11.64 0.77
CA GLU A 169 23.87 -10.37 0.50
C GLU A 169 22.89 -9.22 0.80
N TRP A 170 23.42 -8.04 1.06
CA TRP A 170 22.60 -6.85 1.19
C TRP A 170 22.09 -6.41 -0.17
N GLU A 171 20.77 -6.34 -0.33
CA GLU A 171 20.14 -5.96 -1.60
C GLU A 171 20.40 -4.49 -1.95
N LEU A 172 20.56 -3.63 -0.93
CA LEU A 172 20.80 -2.20 -1.10
C LEU A 172 22.29 -1.85 -1.28
N GLU A 173 23.20 -2.75 -0.97
CA GLU A 173 24.64 -2.47 -1.04
C GLU A 173 25.15 -2.06 -2.43
N PRO A 174 24.68 -2.64 -3.55
CA PRO A 174 25.09 -2.20 -4.89
C PRO A 174 24.78 -0.74 -5.19
N ASP A 175 23.68 -0.21 -4.63
CA ASP A 175 23.22 1.15 -4.88
C ASP A 175 23.72 2.14 -3.81
N LEU A 176 23.81 1.71 -2.56
CA LEU A 176 24.11 2.59 -1.41
C LEU A 176 25.53 2.44 -0.87
N GLY A 177 26.29 1.45 -1.36
CA GLY A 177 27.60 1.10 -0.80
C GLY A 177 27.49 0.26 0.47
N THR A 178 28.63 -0.04 1.10
CA THR A 178 28.71 -0.81 2.34
C THR A 178 27.90 -0.13 3.46
N PRO A 179 27.10 -0.88 4.25
CA PRO A 179 26.34 -0.29 5.34
C PRO A 179 27.25 0.35 6.40
N ASP A 180 26.81 1.47 6.96
CA ASP A 180 27.53 2.18 8.01
C ASP A 180 27.60 1.36 9.33
N MET A 181 26.50 0.65 9.65
CA MET A 181 26.39 -0.17 10.86
C MET A 181 25.63 -1.46 10.59
N VAL A 182 26.04 -2.54 11.23
CA VAL A 182 25.34 -3.84 11.19
C VAL A 182 25.22 -4.38 12.62
N PHE A 183 24.02 -4.84 12.96
CA PHE A 183 23.72 -5.50 14.23
C PHE A 183 23.19 -6.91 13.97
N GLU A 184 23.50 -7.82 14.89
CA GLU A 184 23.10 -9.23 14.83
C GLU A 184 22.33 -9.62 16.09
N SER A 185 21.22 -10.33 15.92
CA SER A 185 20.45 -10.87 17.06
C SER A 185 21.21 -11.92 17.86
N GLY A 186 22.21 -12.54 17.25
CA GLY A 186 22.74 -13.81 17.71
C GLY A 186 21.78 -14.98 17.44
N PRO A 187 22.15 -16.19 17.89
CA PRO A 187 21.41 -17.41 17.55
C PRO A 187 20.01 -17.44 18.20
N ILE A 188 18.99 -17.69 17.39
CA ILE A 188 17.59 -17.87 17.79
C ILE A 188 17.20 -19.32 17.53
N ALA A 189 16.88 -20.08 18.57
CA ALA A 189 16.41 -21.44 18.42
C ALA A 189 14.97 -21.47 17.89
N VAL A 190 14.80 -21.97 16.68
CA VAL A 190 13.49 -22.12 16.03
C VAL A 190 13.01 -23.57 16.17
N ARG A 191 11.85 -23.75 16.82
CA ARG A 191 11.26 -25.06 17.09
C ARG A 191 10.69 -25.70 15.83
N ALA A 192 10.75 -27.03 15.76
CA ALA A 192 10.13 -27.79 14.68
C ALA A 192 8.60 -27.73 14.72
N GLU A 193 8.01 -27.74 15.93
CA GLU A 193 6.57 -27.91 16.16
C GLU A 193 6.06 -26.97 17.25
N GLY A 194 4.76 -26.82 17.35
CA GLY A 194 4.06 -25.98 18.32
C GLY A 194 3.38 -24.79 17.68
N GLY A 195 2.88 -23.87 18.49
CA GLY A 195 2.35 -22.60 18.00
C GLY A 195 3.45 -21.63 17.57
N ASP A 196 3.06 -20.58 16.88
CA ASP A 196 3.90 -19.42 16.59
C ASP A 196 4.50 -18.82 17.90
N PHE A 197 5.61 -18.15 17.79
CA PHE A 197 6.30 -17.56 18.94
C PHE A 197 7.06 -16.27 18.59
N TRP A 198 7.28 -15.44 19.60
CA TRP A 198 7.79 -14.08 19.44
C TRP A 198 9.05 -13.86 20.29
N PRO A 199 10.25 -14.26 19.85
CA PRO A 199 11.47 -13.85 20.50
C PRO A 199 11.69 -12.34 20.33
N SER A 200 12.16 -11.72 21.42
CA SER A 200 12.55 -10.32 21.45
C SER A 200 13.96 -10.25 22.04
N ILE A 201 14.89 -9.70 21.29
CA ILE A 201 16.31 -9.70 21.63
C ILE A 201 16.83 -8.27 21.56
N ASP A 202 17.45 -7.82 22.63
CA ASP A 202 18.06 -6.51 22.74
C ASP A 202 19.55 -6.62 22.49
N VAL A 203 20.06 -5.80 21.57
CA VAL A 203 21.50 -5.66 21.28
C VAL A 203 21.90 -4.23 21.56
N GLU A 204 23.03 -4.05 22.21
CA GLU A 204 23.54 -2.73 22.61
C GLU A 204 23.68 -1.82 21.37
N TRP A 205 23.11 -0.61 21.47
CA TRP A 205 23.30 0.48 20.53
C TRP A 205 24.36 1.43 21.10
N PRO A 206 25.48 1.67 20.37
CA PRO A 206 26.52 2.58 20.83
C PRO A 206 26.01 4.02 20.81
N ALA A 207 26.47 4.83 21.77
CA ALA A 207 26.20 6.25 21.72
C ALA A 207 26.81 6.88 20.45
N LEU A 208 26.01 7.66 19.73
CA LEU A 208 26.50 8.44 18.61
C LEU A 208 27.16 9.74 19.12
N GLU A 209 28.21 10.19 18.45
CA GLU A 209 28.85 11.49 18.75
C GLU A 209 27.97 12.67 18.32
N LYS A 210 27.16 12.47 17.26
CA LYS A 210 26.25 13.46 16.67
C LYS A 210 24.98 12.75 16.18
N PRO A 211 23.86 13.48 16.07
CA PRO A 211 22.67 12.95 15.41
C PRO A 211 22.99 12.52 13.98
N ARG A 212 22.45 11.37 13.56
CA ARG A 212 22.57 10.83 12.21
C ARG A 212 21.16 10.66 11.60
N TYR A 213 21.07 10.74 10.31
CA TYR A 213 19.80 10.55 9.60
C TYR A 213 19.85 9.24 8.83
N LEU A 214 19.02 8.29 9.24
CA LEU A 214 18.90 7.00 8.57
C LEU A 214 18.30 7.19 7.19
N LYS A 215 19.04 6.79 6.16
CA LYS A 215 18.64 6.78 4.75
C LYS A 215 17.93 5.51 4.36
N ALA A 216 18.45 4.36 4.85
CA ALA A 216 17.90 3.05 4.59
C ALA A 216 18.23 2.07 5.72
N ALA A 217 17.41 1.04 5.84
CA ALA A 217 17.69 -0.12 6.68
C ALA A 217 17.24 -1.40 5.99
N GLU A 218 18.02 -2.47 6.14
CA GLU A 218 17.73 -3.77 5.56
C GLU A 218 17.91 -4.87 6.60
N ILE A 219 17.02 -5.87 6.55
CA ILE A 219 17.05 -7.06 7.40
C ILE A 219 17.34 -8.27 6.54
N ARG A 220 18.24 -9.13 6.99
CA ARG A 220 18.45 -10.46 6.42
C ARG A 220 18.51 -11.51 7.54
N ASN A 221 18.27 -12.75 7.16
CA ASN A 221 18.40 -13.89 8.06
C ASN A 221 18.82 -15.13 7.29
N THR A 222 18.98 -16.28 7.95
CA THR A 222 19.40 -17.51 7.29
C THR A 222 18.37 -17.99 6.25
N ILE A 223 18.81 -18.79 5.28
CA ILE A 223 17.91 -19.36 4.24
C ILE A 223 16.75 -20.16 4.86
N LYS A 224 17.01 -20.92 5.93
CA LYS A 224 15.95 -21.65 6.66
C LYS A 224 15.05 -20.70 7.42
N GLY A 225 15.65 -19.74 8.12
CA GLY A 225 14.94 -18.73 8.89
C GLY A 225 13.95 -17.94 8.05
N ARG A 226 14.30 -17.63 6.79
CA ARG A 226 13.43 -16.93 5.87
C ARG A 226 12.09 -17.62 5.62
N GLY A 227 12.06 -18.96 5.60
CA GLY A 227 10.81 -19.72 5.44
C GLY A 227 9.96 -19.77 6.72
N ALA A 228 10.55 -19.51 7.89
CA ALA A 228 9.89 -19.59 9.19
C ALA A 228 9.60 -18.20 9.78
N LEU A 229 10.38 -17.16 9.43
CA LEU A 229 10.22 -15.80 9.92
C LEU A 229 9.03 -15.14 9.20
N HIS A 230 7.92 -15.00 9.92
CA HIS A 230 6.73 -14.33 9.39
C HIS A 230 6.93 -12.82 9.23
N HIS A 231 7.45 -12.19 10.27
CA HIS A 231 7.92 -10.80 10.23
C HIS A 231 8.93 -10.52 11.34
N ASN A 232 9.70 -9.46 11.12
CA ASN A 232 10.59 -8.86 12.12
C ASN A 232 10.31 -7.37 12.18
N ASN A 233 10.35 -6.80 13.38
CA ASN A 233 10.28 -5.37 13.61
C ASN A 233 11.56 -4.97 14.35
N ILE A 234 12.42 -4.20 13.71
CA ILE A 234 13.56 -3.59 14.35
C ILE A 234 13.13 -2.27 14.98
N ARG A 235 13.39 -2.14 16.27
CA ARG A 235 13.17 -0.89 17.02
C ARG A 235 14.52 -0.39 17.51
N LEU A 236 14.65 0.92 17.57
CA LEU A 236 15.71 1.58 18.32
C LEU A 236 15.05 2.22 19.54
N ASP A 237 15.45 1.78 20.72
CA ASP A 237 14.98 2.32 21.98
C ASP A 237 16.17 3.01 22.67
N LEU A 238 16.22 4.34 22.58
CA LEU A 238 17.26 5.17 23.21
C LEU A 238 16.92 5.42 24.69
N GLU A 239 17.95 5.53 25.54
CA GLU A 239 17.76 5.88 26.95
C GLU A 239 17.21 7.31 27.10
N GLU A 240 17.68 8.23 26.26
CA GLU A 240 17.18 9.59 26.15
C GLU A 240 16.96 9.91 24.66
N GLY A 241 15.77 10.34 24.27
CA GLY A 241 15.48 10.68 22.88
C GLY A 241 14.33 9.87 22.27
N PRO A 242 14.09 10.02 20.99
CA PRO A 242 13.01 9.32 20.30
C PRO A 242 13.32 7.82 20.24
N SER A 243 12.34 7.02 20.67
CA SER A 243 12.35 5.57 20.53
C SER A 243 11.27 5.15 19.56
N GLY A 244 11.57 4.21 18.69
CA GLY A 244 10.58 3.78 17.73
C GLY A 244 11.03 2.68 16.80
N ARG A 245 10.11 2.27 15.94
CA ARG A 245 10.38 1.30 14.92
C ARG A 245 11.21 1.94 13.79
N VAL A 246 12.26 1.25 13.41
CA VAL A 246 13.18 1.69 12.35
C VAL A 246 12.83 1.03 11.02
N VAL A 247 12.73 -0.31 11.02
CA VAL A 247 12.46 -1.09 9.82
C VAL A 247 11.64 -2.32 10.18
N GLY A 248 10.87 -2.82 9.23
CA GLY A 248 10.18 -4.09 9.38
C GLY A 248 10.33 -4.95 8.15
N ALA A 249 10.78 -6.17 8.36
CA ALA A 249 10.78 -7.20 7.34
C ALA A 249 9.55 -8.11 7.46
N GLY A 250 9.19 -8.72 6.37
CA GLY A 250 8.15 -9.73 6.26
C GLY A 250 8.31 -10.45 4.93
N ALA A 251 7.41 -11.36 4.63
CA ALA A 251 7.44 -12.04 3.34
C ALA A 251 7.45 -11.01 2.19
N GLY A 252 8.47 -11.10 1.33
CA GLY A 252 8.63 -10.22 0.17
C GLY A 252 9.16 -8.80 0.45
N LYS A 253 9.42 -8.47 1.71
CA LYS A 253 9.99 -7.18 2.10
C LYS A 253 11.13 -7.38 3.09
N ARG A 254 12.31 -6.84 2.82
CA ARG A 254 13.47 -6.92 3.72
C ARG A 254 14.09 -5.56 4.04
N TRP A 255 13.74 -4.48 3.35
CA TRP A 255 14.31 -3.15 3.55
C TRP A 255 13.26 -2.04 3.57
N ASP A 256 13.62 -0.92 4.19
CA ASP A 256 13.00 0.39 4.05
C ASP A 256 14.05 1.36 3.53
N TYR A 257 13.73 2.07 2.44
CA TYR A 257 14.52 3.16 1.89
C TYR A 257 13.66 4.42 1.90
N PHE A 258 14.15 5.45 2.60
CA PHE A 258 13.38 6.68 2.84
C PHE A 258 13.52 7.69 1.71
N GLY A 259 14.56 7.59 0.90
CA GLY A 259 14.83 8.45 -0.25
C GLY A 259 16.16 9.19 -0.14
N GLU A 260 16.52 9.92 -1.20
CA GLU A 260 17.74 10.75 -1.21
C GLU A 260 17.56 11.99 -0.33
N ASP A 261 16.34 12.53 -0.25
CA ASP A 261 16.05 13.80 0.42
C ASP A 261 15.35 13.62 1.77
N THR A 262 15.16 12.38 2.21
CA THR A 262 14.39 12.05 3.42
C THR A 262 15.15 11.09 4.31
N GLY A 263 15.16 11.33 5.62
CA GLY A 263 15.77 10.44 6.60
C GLY A 263 15.00 10.36 7.91
N ILE A 264 15.25 9.32 8.70
CA ILE A 264 14.76 9.23 10.09
C ILE A 264 15.88 9.70 11.00
N LEU A 265 15.58 10.62 11.90
CA LEU A 265 16.54 11.12 12.88
C LEU A 265 16.88 10.04 13.91
N PHE A 266 18.18 9.75 14.06
CA PHE A 266 18.77 8.99 15.15
C PHE A 266 19.55 9.96 16.02
N ASP A 267 19.07 10.15 17.24
CA ASP A 267 19.68 11.09 18.17
C ASP A 267 20.91 10.48 18.85
N VAL A 268 21.66 11.32 19.54
CA VAL A 268 22.82 10.90 20.36
C VAL A 268 22.34 10.14 21.60
N GLY A 269 23.15 9.26 22.09
CA GLY A 269 22.89 8.53 23.34
C GLY A 269 22.93 7.02 23.17
N PRO A 270 23.16 6.31 24.25
CA PRO A 270 23.12 4.87 24.26
C PRO A 270 21.69 4.36 24.21
N GLY A 271 21.51 3.09 23.83
CA GLY A 271 20.23 2.46 23.76
C GLY A 271 20.33 0.99 23.39
N VAL A 272 19.25 0.46 22.84
CA VAL A 272 19.21 -0.92 22.35
C VAL A 272 18.54 -0.99 20.98
N VAL A 273 19.08 -1.84 20.12
CA VAL A 273 18.42 -2.32 18.92
C VAL A 273 17.65 -3.56 19.31
N ASN A 274 16.33 -3.47 19.29
CA ASN A 274 15.44 -4.58 19.62
C ASN A 274 15.03 -5.34 18.36
N PHE A 275 15.24 -6.65 18.34
CA PHE A 275 14.82 -7.58 17.31
C PHE A 275 13.52 -8.26 17.74
N GLY A 276 12.38 -7.68 17.37
CA GLY A 276 11.05 -8.26 17.63
C GLY A 276 10.63 -9.19 16.52
N ALA A 277 10.95 -10.47 16.61
CA ALA A 277 10.69 -11.46 15.58
C ALA A 277 9.41 -12.27 15.84
N HIS A 278 8.77 -12.75 14.77
CA HIS A 278 7.63 -13.66 14.82
C HIS A 278 7.89 -14.85 13.90
N TYR A 279 7.96 -16.04 14.48
CA TYR A 279 8.24 -17.29 13.77
C TYR A 279 7.05 -18.24 13.76
N PHE A 280 6.90 -18.93 12.62
CA PHE A 280 6.10 -20.15 12.51
C PHE A 280 7.01 -21.37 12.49
N PRO A 281 6.70 -22.45 13.26
CA PRO A 281 7.37 -23.73 13.09
C PRO A 281 7.15 -24.30 11.69
N ILE A 282 8.21 -24.81 11.07
CA ILE A 282 8.17 -25.36 9.70
C ILE A 282 8.49 -26.86 9.62
N GLY A 283 8.32 -27.59 10.73
CA GLY A 283 8.53 -29.04 10.79
C GLY A 283 9.99 -29.48 10.97
N VAL A 284 10.93 -28.52 11.09
CA VAL A 284 12.35 -28.78 11.36
C VAL A 284 12.87 -27.82 12.42
N GLU A 285 13.71 -28.32 13.29
CA GLU A 285 14.43 -27.49 14.26
C GLU A 285 15.69 -26.93 13.64
N PHE A 286 16.01 -25.66 13.89
CA PHE A 286 17.22 -25.00 13.43
C PHE A 286 17.53 -23.75 14.27
N GLU A 287 18.72 -23.22 14.09
CA GLU A 287 19.09 -21.90 14.59
C GLU A 287 18.97 -20.86 13.45
N ASP A 288 18.31 -19.74 13.73
CA ASP A 288 18.34 -18.56 12.88
C ASP A 288 19.23 -17.48 13.47
N ASN A 289 19.67 -16.53 12.66
CA ASN A 289 20.34 -15.30 13.06
C ASN A 289 19.77 -14.18 12.21
N ILE A 290 19.30 -13.13 12.84
CA ILE A 290 18.76 -11.96 12.14
C ILE A 290 19.82 -10.86 12.20
N GLU A 291 20.11 -10.30 11.05
CA GLU A 291 21.00 -9.14 10.92
C GLU A 291 20.19 -7.95 10.43
N VAL A 292 20.53 -6.75 10.90
CA VAL A 292 20.04 -5.49 10.38
C VAL A 292 21.21 -4.59 10.01
N ALA A 293 21.16 -4.05 8.80
CA ALA A 293 22.11 -3.06 8.30
C ALA A 293 21.45 -1.69 8.22
N PHE A 294 22.21 -0.66 8.54
CA PHE A 294 21.81 0.74 8.49
C PHE A 294 22.74 1.53 7.56
N TRP A 295 22.14 2.35 6.69
CA TRP A 295 22.81 3.36 5.87
C TRP A 295 22.32 4.73 6.27
N PHE A 296 23.24 5.63 6.54
CA PHE A 296 22.94 6.99 6.95
C PHE A 296 23.25 7.99 5.82
N HIS A 297 22.58 9.12 5.84
CA HIS A 297 23.00 10.26 5.06
C HIS A 297 24.38 10.74 5.50
N PRO A 298 25.21 11.29 4.58
CA PRO A 298 26.47 11.92 4.95
C PRO A 298 26.28 13.01 6.01
N GLU A 299 27.21 13.14 6.94
CA GLU A 299 27.11 14.16 8.01
C GLU A 299 27.14 15.60 7.46
N ASP A 300 27.81 15.81 6.34
CA ASP A 300 27.91 17.09 5.65
C ASP A 300 26.82 17.34 4.61
N ASP A 301 25.95 16.35 4.39
CA ASP A 301 24.81 16.41 3.46
C ASP A 301 23.56 15.77 4.10
N PRO A 302 22.98 16.40 5.15
CA PRO A 302 21.79 15.86 5.79
C PRO A 302 20.56 15.94 4.87
N PRO A 303 19.55 15.09 5.08
CA PRO A 303 18.34 15.11 4.24
C PRO A 303 17.56 16.41 4.42
N GLU A 304 16.89 16.87 3.37
CA GLU A 304 16.01 18.03 3.41
C GLU A 304 14.79 17.82 4.32
N THR A 305 14.39 16.55 4.48
CA THR A 305 13.15 16.16 5.14
C THR A 305 13.41 15.10 6.19
N VAL A 306 12.81 15.28 7.37
CA VAL A 306 12.81 14.26 8.43
C VAL A 306 11.48 13.55 8.48
N ALA A 307 11.51 12.22 8.33
CA ALA A 307 10.32 11.37 8.42
C ALA A 307 10.17 10.80 9.83
N SER A 308 8.92 10.57 10.22
CA SER A 308 8.53 9.82 11.41
C SER A 308 7.72 8.59 11.01
N VAL A 309 7.82 7.51 11.77
CA VAL A 309 7.00 6.31 11.59
C VAL A 309 5.98 6.22 12.72
N GLU A 310 4.74 6.56 12.40
CA GLU A 310 3.62 6.47 13.33
C GLU A 310 2.97 5.08 13.29
N ILE A 311 2.67 4.53 14.46
CA ILE A 311 1.98 3.25 14.58
C ILE A 311 0.61 3.48 15.23
N HIS A 312 -0.44 3.33 14.45
CA HIS A 312 -1.81 3.46 14.91
C HIS A 312 -2.42 2.09 15.14
N HIS A 313 -2.40 1.65 16.39
CA HIS A 313 -3.12 0.44 16.79
C HIS A 313 -4.62 0.68 16.70
N LEU A 314 -5.38 -0.27 16.15
CA LEU A 314 -6.84 -0.19 16.15
C LEU A 314 -7.39 -0.03 17.57
N ILE A 315 -6.75 -0.71 18.51
CA ILE A 315 -7.09 -0.64 19.93
C ILE A 315 -6.13 0.32 20.64
N ASP A 316 -6.72 1.29 21.29
CA ASP A 316 -5.99 2.18 22.20
C ASP A 316 -6.79 2.35 23.49
N GLN A 317 -6.32 1.69 24.56
CA GLN A 317 -6.99 1.76 25.85
C GLN A 317 -6.81 3.10 26.58
N PHE A 318 -5.86 3.90 26.11
CA PHE A 318 -5.55 5.21 26.74
C PHE A 318 -6.23 6.38 26.01
N ASP A 319 -6.63 6.20 24.76
CA ASP A 319 -7.39 7.20 24.00
C ASP A 319 -8.90 6.96 24.14
N PRO A 320 -9.65 7.83 24.86
CA PRO A 320 -11.07 7.62 25.13
C PRO A 320 -11.95 7.56 23.87
N GLY A 321 -11.48 8.11 22.77
CA GLY A 321 -12.20 8.15 21.49
C GLY A 321 -12.01 6.92 20.61
N GLN A 322 -11.08 6.01 20.97
CA GLN A 322 -10.71 4.88 20.15
C GLN A 322 -11.30 3.55 20.66
N PRO A 323 -11.41 2.52 19.80
CA PRO A 323 -11.83 1.18 20.20
C PRO A 323 -10.93 0.60 21.31
N ARG A 324 -11.51 -0.21 22.16
CA ARG A 324 -10.81 -0.92 23.24
C ARG A 324 -10.74 -2.41 22.94
N ALA A 325 -9.85 -3.14 23.62
CA ALA A 325 -9.69 -4.59 23.45
C ALA A 325 -11.02 -5.37 23.51
N ARG A 326 -11.91 -4.98 24.42
CA ARG A 326 -13.25 -5.58 24.57
C ARG A 326 -14.23 -5.30 23.42
N ASP A 327 -13.91 -4.34 22.55
CA ASP A 327 -14.77 -3.95 21.43
C ASP A 327 -14.48 -4.83 20.19
N ILE A 328 -13.36 -5.57 20.18
CA ILE A 328 -13.11 -6.63 19.19
C ILE A 328 -13.72 -7.92 19.72
N LEU A 329 -14.88 -8.23 19.19
CA LEU A 329 -15.64 -9.43 19.54
C LEU A 329 -16.37 -9.92 18.29
N ILE A 330 -15.68 -10.70 17.48
CA ILE A 330 -16.20 -11.19 16.20
C ILE A 330 -16.99 -12.47 16.49
N PRO A 331 -18.31 -12.48 16.19
CA PRO A 331 -19.13 -13.65 16.49
C PRO A 331 -18.81 -14.85 15.61
N PRO A 332 -19.19 -16.07 16.05
CA PRO A 332 -19.21 -17.23 15.19
C PRO A 332 -19.97 -16.93 13.88
N HIS A 333 -19.42 -17.40 12.75
CA HIS A 333 -19.97 -17.21 11.40
C HIS A 333 -20.29 -15.74 11.05
N GLY A 334 -19.60 -14.80 11.67
CA GLY A 334 -19.89 -13.37 11.55
C GLY A 334 -18.71 -12.54 11.08
N THR A 335 -19.02 -11.28 10.80
CA THR A 335 -18.06 -10.27 10.38
C THR A 335 -18.11 -9.07 11.32
N GLN A 336 -17.03 -8.32 11.38
CA GLN A 336 -16.98 -7.07 12.14
C GLN A 336 -16.18 -6.02 11.36
N THR A 337 -16.69 -4.78 11.37
CA THR A 337 -15.96 -3.62 10.84
C THR A 337 -15.66 -2.66 11.96
N MET A 338 -14.41 -2.25 12.06
CA MET A 338 -13.95 -1.29 13.05
C MET A 338 -13.14 -0.19 12.38
N TYR A 339 -12.94 0.90 13.09
CA TYR A 339 -12.15 2.03 12.61
C TYR A 339 -11.46 2.76 13.77
N ARG A 340 -10.30 3.34 13.45
CA ARG A 340 -9.60 4.32 14.27
C ARG A 340 -9.56 5.64 13.52
N THR A 341 -9.61 6.74 14.26
CA THR A 341 -9.45 8.08 13.71
C THR A 341 -8.21 8.73 14.30
N TRP A 342 -7.40 9.31 13.44
CA TRP A 342 -6.27 10.16 13.80
C TRP A 342 -6.53 11.55 13.23
N VAL A 343 -6.64 12.54 14.12
CA VAL A 343 -6.79 13.95 13.71
C VAL A 343 -5.42 14.60 13.74
N LEU A 344 -5.05 15.23 12.63
CA LEU A 344 -3.77 15.88 12.47
C LEU A 344 -3.76 17.23 13.17
N ASP A 345 -2.86 17.42 14.12
CA ASP A 345 -2.62 18.71 14.77
C ASP A 345 -1.78 19.65 13.91
N GLU A 346 -0.92 19.08 13.05
CA GLU A 346 -0.01 19.76 12.13
C GLU A 346 -0.20 19.23 10.70
N PRO A 347 0.20 19.98 9.66
CA PRO A 347 0.20 19.47 8.31
C PRO A 347 1.19 18.31 8.15
N VAL A 348 0.83 17.31 7.38
CA VAL A 348 1.70 16.16 7.09
C VAL A 348 1.74 15.80 5.62
N MET A 349 2.85 15.22 5.20
CA MET A 349 2.96 14.49 3.94
C MET A 349 3.07 13.00 4.26
N LEU A 350 2.19 12.17 3.66
CA LEU A 350 2.25 10.72 3.83
C LEU A 350 3.29 10.14 2.85
N ASN A 351 4.31 9.46 3.37
CA ASN A 351 5.36 8.85 2.56
C ASN A 351 5.03 7.40 2.19
N SER A 352 4.56 6.63 3.15
CA SER A 352 4.18 5.24 2.97
C SER A 352 3.20 4.78 4.05
N TYR A 353 2.59 3.63 3.81
CA TYR A 353 1.80 2.95 4.84
C TYR A 353 1.92 1.44 4.72
N ARG A 354 1.67 0.74 5.82
CA ARG A 354 1.54 -0.70 5.90
C ARG A 354 0.40 -1.06 6.82
N GLY A 355 -0.54 -1.87 6.32
CA GLY A 355 -1.58 -2.48 7.15
C GLY A 355 -1.10 -3.79 7.77
N HIS A 356 -1.46 -4.03 9.03
CA HIS A 356 -1.26 -5.29 9.71
C HIS A 356 -2.56 -5.78 10.33
N MET A 357 -2.93 -7.02 10.05
CA MET A 357 -3.99 -7.77 10.71
C MET A 357 -3.57 -9.21 10.91
N HIS A 358 -4.26 -9.92 11.79
CA HIS A 358 -4.16 -11.37 11.93
C HIS A 358 -5.11 -12.10 10.97
N LEU A 359 -5.22 -13.45 11.11
CA LEU A 359 -5.88 -14.34 10.14
C LEU A 359 -7.33 -13.99 9.80
N HIS A 360 -8.06 -13.35 10.70
CA HIS A 360 -9.45 -12.97 10.48
C HIS A 360 -9.60 -11.62 9.73
N GLY A 361 -8.50 -10.90 9.49
CA GLY A 361 -8.52 -9.66 8.71
C GLY A 361 -8.62 -9.93 7.22
N ILE A 362 -9.54 -9.23 6.53
CA ILE A 362 -9.79 -9.43 5.10
C ILE A 362 -9.62 -8.16 4.27
N ALA A 363 -9.81 -6.98 4.85
CA ALA A 363 -9.67 -5.72 4.15
C ALA A 363 -9.33 -4.56 5.09
N MET A 364 -8.63 -3.57 4.56
CA MET A 364 -8.28 -2.32 5.27
C MET A 364 -8.40 -1.14 4.32
N SER A 365 -8.72 0.04 4.86
CA SER A 365 -8.65 1.29 4.09
C SER A 365 -8.14 2.45 4.91
N ILE A 366 -7.50 3.40 4.23
CA ILE A 366 -7.15 4.71 4.75
C ILE A 366 -7.99 5.74 4.00
N GLU A 367 -8.77 6.48 4.76
CA GLU A 367 -9.65 7.53 4.26
C GLU A 367 -9.30 8.84 4.94
N VAL A 368 -9.52 9.96 4.27
CA VAL A 368 -9.34 11.29 4.84
C VAL A 368 -10.65 12.04 4.85
N ILE A 369 -10.91 12.74 5.95
CA ILE A 369 -11.99 13.71 6.07
C ILE A 369 -11.34 15.08 6.15
N TRP A 370 -11.52 15.87 5.11
CA TRP A 370 -10.92 17.19 4.99
C TRP A 370 -11.54 18.20 5.97
N PRO A 371 -10.74 19.10 6.57
CA PRO A 371 -11.28 20.19 7.37
C PRO A 371 -12.18 21.11 6.53
N GLY A 372 -13.18 21.69 7.15
CA GLY A 372 -14.39 22.25 6.50
C GLY A 372 -14.21 23.37 5.47
N ARG A 373 -13.00 23.97 5.32
CA ARG A 373 -12.70 25.03 4.33
C ARG A 373 -11.75 24.61 3.22
N VAL A 374 -11.23 23.39 3.22
CA VAL A 374 -10.25 22.92 2.22
C VAL A 374 -10.87 22.66 0.85
N ARG A 375 -12.20 22.70 0.74
CA ARG A 375 -12.93 22.68 -0.54
C ARG A 375 -12.40 23.70 -1.57
N ASP A 376 -11.84 24.80 -1.10
CA ASP A 376 -11.36 25.88 -1.95
C ASP A 376 -10.00 25.55 -2.61
N TYR A 377 -9.24 24.59 -2.08
CA TYR A 377 -7.92 24.20 -2.59
C TYR A 377 -7.98 23.07 -3.63
N TYR A 378 -8.96 22.16 -3.53
CA TYR A 378 -9.09 21.00 -4.42
C TYR A 378 -10.13 21.17 -5.53
N GLY A 379 -10.74 22.35 -5.63
CA GLY A 379 -11.66 22.73 -6.71
C GLY A 379 -13.12 22.29 -6.48
N PRO A 380 -14.02 22.74 -7.36
CA PRO A 380 -15.43 22.42 -7.28
C PRO A 380 -15.64 20.91 -7.57
N GLY A 381 -16.04 20.16 -6.58
CA GLY A 381 -16.26 18.71 -6.65
C GLY A 381 -15.42 17.91 -5.65
N ALA A 382 -14.46 18.51 -4.96
CA ALA A 382 -13.76 17.84 -3.88
C ALA A 382 -14.76 17.35 -2.82
N ASN A 383 -14.77 16.05 -2.60
CA ASN A 383 -15.58 15.45 -1.53
C ASN A 383 -15.01 15.86 -0.17
N ARG A 384 -15.86 15.85 0.87
CA ARG A 384 -15.36 16.00 2.24
C ARG A 384 -14.55 14.79 2.71
N ARG A 385 -14.63 13.69 2.00
CA ARG A 385 -14.03 12.42 2.31
C ARG A 385 -13.47 11.81 1.04
N ASP A 386 -12.20 11.44 1.08
CA ASP A 386 -11.52 10.73 0.00
C ASP A 386 -10.90 9.45 0.54
N VAL A 387 -10.83 8.42 -0.29
CA VAL A 387 -10.12 7.18 0.02
C VAL A 387 -8.70 7.32 -0.52
N ILE A 388 -7.71 7.25 0.36
CA ILE A 388 -6.30 7.33 -0.01
C ILE A 388 -5.83 5.97 -0.54
N ALA A 389 -6.22 4.90 0.16
CA ALA A 389 -5.85 3.54 -0.17
C ALA A 389 -6.91 2.54 0.30
N SER A 390 -7.08 1.46 -0.46
CA SER A 390 -7.95 0.34 -0.11
C SER A 390 -7.23 -0.98 -0.37
N ILE A 391 -7.06 -1.78 0.68
CA ILE A 391 -6.53 -3.13 0.63
C ILE A 391 -7.73 -4.07 0.70
N ASN A 392 -8.16 -4.64 -0.42
CA ASN A 392 -9.39 -5.43 -0.52
C ASN A 392 -9.17 -6.94 -0.47
N ASN A 393 -7.93 -7.38 -0.58
CA ASN A 393 -7.56 -8.79 -0.59
C ASN A 393 -6.40 -9.03 0.39
N TYR A 394 -6.60 -8.55 1.64
CA TYR A 394 -5.56 -8.65 2.66
C TYR A 394 -5.18 -10.10 2.89
N ASN A 395 -3.89 -10.36 3.01
CA ASN A 395 -3.34 -11.66 3.35
C ASN A 395 -2.33 -11.49 4.50
N HIS A 396 -2.62 -12.11 5.64
CA HIS A 396 -1.78 -12.08 6.82
C HIS A 396 -0.31 -12.48 6.54
N ASN A 397 -0.09 -13.39 5.61
CA ASN A 397 1.25 -13.86 5.24
C ASN A 397 2.07 -12.84 4.42
N TRP A 398 1.46 -11.73 3.96
CA TRP A 398 2.13 -10.69 3.17
C TRP A 398 1.93 -9.31 3.76
N GLN A 399 2.94 -8.80 4.45
CA GLN A 399 2.90 -7.50 5.10
C GLN A 399 3.79 -6.51 4.37
N THR A 400 3.31 -6.03 3.24
CA THR A 400 4.02 -5.07 2.38
C THR A 400 3.79 -3.64 2.83
N SER A 401 4.83 -2.80 2.78
CA SER A 401 4.69 -1.34 2.83
C SER A 401 4.41 -0.83 1.41
N PHE A 402 3.45 0.09 1.29
CA PHE A 402 3.10 0.77 0.06
C PHE A 402 3.73 2.16 0.09
N VAL A 403 4.75 2.39 -0.74
CA VAL A 403 5.53 3.64 -0.77
C VAL A 403 5.03 4.51 -1.90
N PHE A 404 4.42 5.65 -1.59
CA PHE A 404 3.91 6.57 -2.61
C PHE A 404 5.03 7.08 -3.52
N ALA A 405 4.74 7.24 -4.81
CA ALA A 405 5.60 8.01 -5.70
C ALA A 405 5.71 9.46 -5.22
N ASP A 406 6.84 10.12 -5.43
CA ASP A 406 7.12 11.43 -4.84
C ASP A 406 6.08 12.49 -5.23
N ASP A 407 5.59 12.45 -6.45
CA ASP A 407 4.55 13.35 -6.95
C ASP A 407 3.12 12.91 -6.60
N ALA A 408 2.93 11.75 -5.97
CA ALA A 408 1.64 11.21 -5.53
C ALA A 408 1.47 11.21 -4.01
N ARG A 409 2.52 11.52 -3.22
CA ARG A 409 2.42 11.59 -1.75
C ARG A 409 1.29 12.52 -1.32
N PRO A 410 0.31 12.06 -0.52
CA PRO A 410 -0.74 12.92 0.02
C PRO A 410 -0.15 14.03 0.90
N ILE A 411 -0.56 15.27 0.66
CA ILE A 411 -0.21 16.44 1.47
C ILE A 411 -1.48 16.88 2.20
N LEU A 412 -1.52 16.69 3.50
CA LEU A 412 -2.72 16.83 4.33
C LEU A 412 -2.57 18.01 5.29
N PRO A 413 -3.52 18.95 5.33
CA PRO A 413 -3.47 20.08 6.28
C PRO A 413 -3.81 19.65 7.71
N ALA A 414 -3.40 20.45 8.67
CA ALA A 414 -3.89 20.34 10.05
C ALA A 414 -5.41 20.33 10.11
N GLY A 415 -5.98 19.58 11.05
CA GLY A 415 -7.43 19.37 11.19
C GLY A 415 -8.00 18.32 10.25
N THR A 416 -7.20 17.70 9.37
CA THR A 416 -7.62 16.52 8.61
C THR A 416 -7.79 15.34 9.55
N ALA A 417 -8.91 14.62 9.44
CA ALA A 417 -9.08 13.36 10.14
C ALA A 417 -8.76 12.19 9.19
N ILE A 418 -7.75 11.41 9.55
CA ILE A 418 -7.41 10.15 8.88
C ILE A 418 -8.21 9.04 9.54
N VAL A 419 -9.05 8.37 8.77
CA VAL A 419 -9.88 7.25 9.23
C VAL A 419 -9.29 5.95 8.68
N MET A 420 -8.81 5.12 9.58
CA MET A 420 -8.26 3.79 9.31
C MET A 420 -9.36 2.77 9.59
N ARG A 421 -9.82 2.09 8.56
CA ARG A 421 -10.89 1.10 8.65
C ARG A 421 -10.35 -0.31 8.50
N THR A 422 -10.90 -1.24 9.27
CA THR A 422 -10.53 -2.65 9.28
C THR A 422 -11.78 -3.51 9.18
N HIS A 423 -11.72 -4.55 8.36
CA HIS A 423 -12.78 -5.55 8.20
C HIS A 423 -12.27 -6.92 8.61
N PHE A 424 -13.00 -7.57 9.49
CA PHE A 424 -12.76 -8.93 9.96
C PHE A 424 -13.86 -9.86 9.47
N ASP A 425 -13.48 -11.11 9.15
CA ASP A 425 -14.37 -12.17 8.73
C ASP A 425 -14.02 -13.47 9.45
N ASN A 426 -14.96 -13.98 10.25
CA ASN A 426 -14.90 -15.27 10.93
C ASN A 426 -15.93 -16.25 10.35
N THR A 427 -16.22 -16.15 9.07
CA THR A 427 -17.08 -17.11 8.36
C THR A 427 -16.26 -18.15 7.61
N GLU A 428 -16.93 -19.16 7.09
CA GLU A 428 -16.35 -20.19 6.23
C GLU A 428 -15.83 -19.65 4.89
N ASN A 429 -16.19 -18.41 4.53
CA ASN A 429 -15.69 -17.76 3.32
C ASN A 429 -14.25 -17.24 3.49
N ASN A 430 -13.80 -17.03 4.73
CA ASN A 430 -12.41 -16.71 5.01
C ASN A 430 -11.59 -18.01 5.13
N PRO A 431 -10.76 -18.35 4.14
CA PRO A 431 -9.98 -19.60 4.16
C PRO A 431 -8.93 -19.65 5.29
N LEU A 432 -8.66 -18.53 5.95
CA LEU A 432 -7.74 -18.43 7.08
C LEU A 432 -8.45 -18.46 8.45
N SER A 433 -9.79 -18.47 8.49
CA SER A 433 -10.54 -18.72 9.73
C SER A 433 -10.40 -20.19 10.13
N ILE A 434 -9.73 -20.42 11.25
CA ILE A 434 -9.37 -21.79 11.68
C ILE A 434 -10.60 -22.54 12.24
N ASP A 435 -11.44 -21.83 12.99
CA ASP A 435 -12.63 -22.38 13.63
C ASP A 435 -13.76 -21.32 13.66
N PRO A 436 -14.57 -21.25 12.60
CA PRO A 436 -15.67 -20.30 12.53
C PRO A 436 -16.73 -20.46 13.61
N ASP A 437 -16.80 -21.60 14.32
CA ASP A 437 -17.75 -21.84 15.41
C ASP A 437 -17.36 -21.10 16.70
N GLN A 438 -16.15 -20.56 16.80
CA GLN A 438 -15.65 -19.85 17.97
C GLN A 438 -15.78 -18.34 17.85
N TRP A 439 -15.91 -17.68 19.00
CA TRP A 439 -15.74 -16.22 19.10
C TRP A 439 -14.27 -15.86 18.93
N VAL A 440 -13.99 -14.82 18.15
CA VAL A 440 -12.64 -14.28 17.99
C VAL A 440 -12.55 -12.96 18.75
N VAL A 441 -11.56 -12.87 19.63
CA VAL A 441 -11.30 -11.72 20.51
C VAL A 441 -9.94 -11.10 20.18
N PHE A 442 -9.70 -9.89 20.71
CA PHE A 442 -8.39 -9.26 20.60
C PHE A 442 -7.31 -10.07 21.33
N GLY A 443 -6.14 -10.21 20.70
CA GLY A 443 -4.97 -10.85 21.30
C GLY A 443 -3.75 -10.83 20.40
N GLY A 444 -2.62 -11.32 20.95
CA GLY A 444 -1.32 -11.32 20.28
C GLY A 444 -1.06 -12.52 19.38
N ARG A 445 -1.83 -13.60 19.48
CA ARG A 445 -1.63 -14.80 18.65
C ARG A 445 -2.23 -14.59 17.26
N SER A 446 -1.69 -15.22 16.24
CA SER A 446 -2.21 -15.11 14.87
C SER A 446 -3.69 -15.50 14.74
N VAL A 447 -4.18 -16.37 15.63
CA VAL A 447 -5.61 -16.80 15.69
C VAL A 447 -6.50 -15.78 16.41
N ASP A 448 -5.94 -14.85 17.16
CA ASP A 448 -6.68 -13.74 17.76
C ASP A 448 -6.89 -12.64 16.72
N ALA A 449 -7.76 -11.68 16.98
CA ALA A 449 -7.92 -10.53 16.12
C ALA A 449 -6.99 -9.38 16.55
N MET A 450 -6.32 -8.78 15.57
CA MET A 450 -5.46 -7.60 15.76
C MET A 450 -5.48 -6.76 14.48
N SER A 451 -5.33 -5.46 14.63
CA SER A 451 -5.09 -4.56 13.50
C SER A 451 -4.30 -3.33 13.92
N HIS A 452 -3.35 -2.94 13.11
CA HIS A 452 -2.69 -1.65 13.16
C HIS A 452 -2.25 -1.16 11.79
N PHE A 453 -2.06 0.15 11.71
CA PHE A 453 -1.50 0.84 10.56
C PHE A 453 -0.15 1.43 10.96
N HIS A 454 0.86 1.16 10.16
CA HIS A 454 2.13 1.85 10.22
C HIS A 454 2.14 2.88 9.11
N VAL A 455 2.35 4.12 9.45
CA VAL A 455 2.32 5.23 8.51
C VAL A 455 3.63 5.99 8.63
N SER A 456 4.36 6.11 7.52
CA SER A 456 5.50 7.01 7.47
C SER A 456 5.03 8.39 7.04
N VAL A 457 5.32 9.39 7.84
CA VAL A 457 4.91 10.78 7.60
C VAL A 457 6.09 11.72 7.71
N THR A 458 5.98 12.85 7.06
CA THR A 458 6.79 14.04 7.28
C THR A 458 5.87 15.11 7.84
N TYR A 459 6.17 15.62 9.02
CA TYR A 459 5.52 16.80 9.58
C TYR A 459 6.03 18.03 8.85
N LEU A 460 5.12 18.91 8.45
CA LEU A 460 5.44 20.07 7.64
C LEU A 460 5.18 21.36 8.42
N GLU A 461 6.12 22.28 8.38
CA GLU A 461 5.84 23.64 8.77
C GLU A 461 4.82 24.24 7.80
N LYS A 462 4.08 25.27 8.28
CA LYS A 462 3.00 25.85 7.47
C LYS A 462 3.48 26.39 6.11
N ASP A 463 4.64 27.00 6.07
CA ASP A 463 5.21 27.59 4.85
C ASP A 463 5.66 26.51 3.86
N GLU A 464 6.18 25.38 4.36
CA GLU A 464 6.51 24.20 3.57
C GLU A 464 5.27 23.56 2.96
N TYR A 465 4.22 23.38 3.77
CA TYR A 465 2.92 22.88 3.30
C TYR A 465 2.36 23.77 2.17
N ASP A 466 2.31 25.07 2.37
CA ASP A 466 1.79 26.02 1.39
C ASP A 466 2.60 25.97 0.07
N SER A 467 3.93 25.86 0.15
CA SER A 467 4.83 25.74 -1.00
C SER A 467 4.64 24.45 -1.78
N LEU A 468 4.59 23.30 -1.07
CA LEU A 468 4.37 21.99 -1.67
C LEU A 468 2.99 21.91 -2.34
N LEU A 469 1.96 22.45 -1.70
CA LEU A 469 0.60 22.49 -2.26
C LEU A 469 0.56 23.31 -3.55
N LEU A 470 1.16 24.51 -3.58
CA LEU A 470 1.24 25.34 -4.78
C LEU A 470 1.97 24.62 -5.91
N THR A 471 3.08 23.96 -5.61
CA THR A 471 3.84 23.17 -6.58
C THR A 471 2.98 22.05 -7.18
N ARG A 472 2.25 21.31 -6.35
CA ARG A 472 1.34 20.24 -6.77
C ARG A 472 0.21 20.77 -7.64
N LEU A 473 -0.42 21.87 -7.27
CA LEU A 473 -1.49 22.50 -8.06
C LEU A 473 -1.00 22.96 -9.43
N ASN A 474 0.22 23.53 -9.51
CA ASN A 474 0.85 23.93 -10.76
C ASN A 474 1.15 22.73 -11.67
N GLN A 475 1.61 21.60 -11.12
CA GLN A 475 1.81 20.36 -11.87
C GLN A 475 0.50 19.81 -12.43
N LEU A 476 -0.55 19.74 -11.62
CA LEU A 476 -1.88 19.29 -12.05
C LEU A 476 -2.50 20.18 -13.13
N SER A 477 -2.25 21.50 -13.08
CA SER A 477 -2.74 22.44 -14.10
C SER A 477 -2.05 22.26 -15.47
N LYS A 478 -0.81 21.77 -15.49
CA LYS A 478 -0.04 21.50 -16.72
C LYS A 478 -0.39 20.14 -17.36
N ARG A 479 -1.01 19.22 -16.60
CA ARG A 479 -1.46 17.90 -17.09
C ARG A 479 -2.86 17.93 -17.74
N LYS A 480 -3.59 19.04 -17.58
CA LYS A 480 -4.90 19.31 -18.24
C LYS A 480 -4.70 20.09 -19.53
#